data_0a673688d899d2d25e097dfd7aa48dea
#
_entry.id   0a673688d899d2d25e097dfd7aa48dea
#
_cell.length_a   1.000
_cell.length_b   1.000
_cell.length_c   1.000
_cell.angle_alpha   90.00
_cell.angle_beta   90.00
_cell.angle_gamma   90.00
#
_symmetry.space_group_name_H-M   'P 1'
#
loop_
_entity.id
_entity.type
_entity.pdbx_description
1 polymer ?
#
loop_
_entity_poly.entity_id
_entity_poly.type
_entity_poly.pdbx_seq_one_letter_code
_entity_poly.pdbx_strand_id
1 'polypeptide(L)'
;MSLLPRDLRIALRVQRRGRVAHLIAIFSLALGIAGNVVVFSIVSALLFRPLPYPDPDRIVVLGERETHQPELAILTLISSLPTWADYREQSRTLTGWAAFNPGFRSLSTGDGSVPVSTGAVTPSFFETLGANTVRGRTFAEAEGVPGGPKLAVLSWKYWQARMGPEDDPIGSVLTLDGEPYEVIGVLAEGFEFIVPD
;
A
#
# COMPACT_ATOMS: atom_id res chain seq x y z
N MET A 1 -31.55 -41.25 -39.96
CA MET A 1 -30.62 -40.44 -39.16
C MET A 1 -29.69 -39.67 -40.10
N SER A 2 -30.12 -38.52 -40.70
CA SER A 2 -29.26 -37.67 -41.53
C SER A 2 -29.88 -36.28 -41.78
N LEU A 3 -30.53 -35.67 -40.77
CA LEU A 3 -31.15 -34.32 -40.90
C LEU A 3 -30.18 -33.19 -40.51
N LEU A 4 -29.11 -33.52 -39.84
CA LEU A 4 -28.11 -32.54 -39.37
C LEU A 4 -27.38 -31.69 -40.43
N PRO A 5 -26.98 -32.25 -41.62
CA PRO A 5 -26.20 -31.47 -42.57
C PRO A 5 -27.04 -30.43 -43.36
N ARG A 6 -28.35 -30.61 -43.47
CA ARG A 6 -29.20 -29.70 -44.25
C ARG A 6 -29.60 -28.45 -43.42
N ASP A 7 -29.91 -28.68 -42.16
CA ASP A 7 -30.25 -27.58 -41.23
C ASP A 7 -29.03 -26.70 -40.92
N LEU A 8 -27.85 -27.32 -40.80
CA LEU A 8 -26.60 -26.59 -40.61
C LEU A 8 -26.26 -25.67 -41.81
N ARG A 9 -26.52 -26.16 -43.05
CA ARG A 9 -26.30 -25.36 -44.27
C ARG A 9 -27.31 -24.21 -44.39
N ILE A 10 -28.55 -24.42 -43.98
CA ILE A 10 -29.57 -23.39 -43.96
C ILE A 10 -29.20 -22.33 -42.90
N ALA A 11 -28.83 -22.73 -41.72
CA ALA A 11 -28.38 -21.86 -40.65
C ALA A 11 -27.16 -20.99 -41.07
N LEU A 12 -26.16 -21.62 -41.70
CA LEU A 12 -24.98 -20.91 -42.22
C LEU A 12 -25.33 -19.91 -43.36
N ARG A 13 -26.33 -20.27 -44.19
CA ARG A 13 -26.77 -19.39 -45.30
C ARG A 13 -27.58 -18.18 -44.80
N VAL A 14 -28.42 -18.38 -43.78
CA VAL A 14 -29.15 -17.29 -43.09
C VAL A 14 -28.21 -16.36 -42.36
N GLN A 15 -27.19 -16.95 -41.73
CA GLN A 15 -26.17 -16.19 -41.01
C GLN A 15 -25.31 -15.30 -41.92
N ARG A 16 -25.11 -15.72 -43.20
CA ARG A 16 -24.40 -14.87 -44.18
C ARG A 16 -25.17 -13.66 -44.67
N ARG A 17 -26.51 -13.68 -44.62
CA ARG A 17 -27.36 -12.53 -45.05
C ARG A 17 -27.52 -11.47 -43.94
N GLY A 18 -27.31 -11.85 -42.66
CA GLY A 18 -27.44 -10.96 -41.53
C GLY A 18 -26.10 -10.51 -40.90
N ARG A 19 -25.00 -10.49 -41.64
CA ARG A 19 -23.65 -10.25 -41.11
C ARG A 19 -23.56 -8.96 -40.29
N VAL A 20 -24.19 -7.87 -40.75
CA VAL A 20 -24.16 -6.59 -40.03
C VAL A 20 -24.94 -6.67 -38.72
N ALA A 21 -26.10 -7.32 -38.69
CA ALA A 21 -26.86 -7.49 -37.44
C ALA A 21 -26.12 -8.34 -36.43
N HIS A 22 -25.44 -9.43 -36.88
CA HIS A 22 -24.63 -10.27 -36.00
C HIS A 22 -23.42 -9.50 -35.47
N LEU A 23 -22.74 -8.71 -36.29
CA LEU A 23 -21.63 -7.88 -35.84
C LEU A 23 -22.07 -6.85 -34.81
N ILE A 24 -23.23 -6.20 -35.02
CA ILE A 24 -23.79 -5.25 -34.04
C ILE A 24 -24.12 -5.97 -32.73
N ALA A 25 -24.75 -7.14 -32.80
CA ALA A 25 -25.08 -7.92 -31.60
C ALA A 25 -23.84 -8.37 -30.82
N ILE A 26 -22.81 -8.86 -31.52
CA ILE A 26 -21.53 -9.25 -30.92
C ILE A 26 -20.85 -8.05 -30.30
N PHE A 27 -20.83 -6.91 -31.02
CA PHE A 27 -20.20 -5.69 -30.51
C PHE A 27 -20.93 -5.15 -29.28
N SER A 28 -22.25 -5.14 -29.28
CA SER A 28 -23.05 -4.70 -28.13
C SER A 28 -22.83 -5.61 -26.91
N LEU A 29 -22.79 -6.92 -27.13
CA LEU A 29 -22.52 -7.90 -26.08
C LEU A 29 -21.09 -7.73 -25.53
N ALA A 30 -20.12 -7.60 -26.43
CA ALA A 30 -18.73 -7.39 -26.06
C ALA A 30 -18.55 -6.10 -25.24
N LEU A 31 -19.22 -5.01 -25.63
CA LEU A 31 -19.16 -3.76 -24.91
C LEU A 31 -19.79 -3.89 -23.50
N GLY A 32 -20.92 -4.57 -23.38
CA GLY A 32 -21.55 -4.84 -22.09
C GLY A 32 -20.67 -5.68 -21.15
N ILE A 33 -20.06 -6.73 -21.68
CA ILE A 33 -19.12 -7.57 -20.90
C ILE A 33 -17.87 -6.77 -20.51
N ALA A 34 -17.29 -6.01 -21.46
CA ALA A 34 -16.09 -5.22 -21.20
C ALA A 34 -16.30 -4.21 -20.07
N GLY A 35 -17.45 -3.49 -20.07
CA GLY A 35 -17.80 -2.56 -19.01
C GLY A 35 -17.83 -3.23 -17.63
N ASN A 36 -18.49 -4.37 -17.52
CA ASN A 36 -18.55 -5.12 -16.26
C ASN A 36 -17.18 -5.64 -15.83
N VAL A 37 -16.36 -6.13 -16.76
CA VAL A 37 -15.00 -6.62 -16.46
C VAL A 37 -14.12 -5.48 -15.94
N VAL A 38 -14.18 -4.31 -16.56
CA VAL A 38 -13.41 -3.13 -16.12
C VAL A 38 -13.81 -2.73 -14.70
N VAL A 39 -15.11 -2.57 -14.44
CA VAL A 39 -15.59 -2.21 -13.09
C VAL A 39 -15.18 -3.28 -12.07
N PHE A 40 -15.39 -4.55 -12.37
CA PHE A 40 -15.02 -5.65 -11.49
C PHE A 40 -13.50 -5.69 -11.24
N SER A 41 -12.68 -5.44 -12.27
CA SER A 41 -11.22 -5.41 -12.14
C SER A 41 -10.75 -4.28 -11.20
N ILE A 42 -11.36 -3.08 -11.33
CA ILE A 42 -11.05 -1.94 -10.45
C ILE A 42 -11.47 -2.28 -9.01
N VAL A 43 -12.70 -2.74 -8.82
CA VAL A 43 -13.21 -3.11 -7.49
C VAL A 43 -12.37 -4.23 -6.87
N SER A 44 -12.02 -5.25 -7.65
CA SER A 44 -11.17 -6.35 -7.17
C SER A 44 -9.76 -5.88 -6.81
N ALA A 45 -9.18 -4.96 -7.58
CA ALA A 45 -7.86 -4.42 -7.29
C ALA A 45 -7.84 -3.58 -6.00
N LEU A 46 -8.95 -2.90 -5.68
CA LEU A 46 -9.07 -2.07 -4.48
C LEU A 46 -9.44 -2.88 -3.24
N LEU A 47 -10.38 -3.83 -3.36
CA LEU A 47 -10.94 -4.54 -2.20
C LEU A 47 -10.26 -5.88 -1.89
N PHE A 48 -9.68 -6.56 -2.89
CA PHE A 48 -9.12 -7.89 -2.73
C PHE A 48 -7.61 -7.96 -2.90
N ARG A 49 -6.94 -6.80 -3.01
CA ARG A 49 -5.48 -6.80 -3.02
C ARG A 49 -5.00 -7.25 -1.64
N PRO A 50 -4.32 -8.40 -1.53
CA PRO A 50 -3.79 -8.82 -0.24
C PRO A 50 -2.80 -7.76 0.27
N LEU A 51 -2.93 -7.41 1.53
CA LEU A 51 -1.97 -6.52 2.17
C LEU A 51 -0.58 -7.18 2.11
N PRO A 52 0.48 -6.40 1.88
CA PRO A 52 1.84 -6.93 1.74
C PRO A 52 2.48 -7.32 3.08
N TYR A 53 1.68 -7.89 3.97
CA TYR A 53 2.11 -8.33 5.30
C TYR A 53 1.99 -9.85 5.42
N PRO A 54 2.87 -10.51 6.20
CA PRO A 54 2.84 -11.97 6.36
C PRO A 54 1.52 -12.52 6.90
N ASP A 55 0.91 -11.82 7.88
CA ASP A 55 -0.34 -12.22 8.56
C ASP A 55 -1.36 -11.07 8.57
N PRO A 56 -1.91 -10.66 7.42
CA PRO A 56 -2.77 -9.48 7.34
C PRO A 56 -4.05 -9.60 8.18
N ASP A 57 -4.59 -10.80 8.34
CA ASP A 57 -5.81 -11.05 9.12
C ASP A 57 -5.62 -10.85 10.63
N ARG A 58 -4.38 -10.73 11.10
CA ARG A 58 -4.04 -10.48 12.50
C ARG A 58 -3.72 -9.03 12.80
N ILE A 59 -3.70 -8.18 11.79
CA ILE A 59 -3.42 -6.76 11.93
C ILE A 59 -4.72 -6.00 12.09
N VAL A 60 -4.80 -5.19 13.13
CA VAL A 60 -5.94 -4.32 13.42
C VAL A 60 -5.45 -2.89 13.48
N VAL A 61 -6.11 -2.02 12.74
CA VAL A 61 -5.85 -0.57 12.80
C VAL A 61 -6.83 0.04 13.80
N LEU A 62 -6.28 0.73 14.78
CA LEU A 62 -7.07 1.46 15.76
C LEU A 62 -7.16 2.93 15.33
N GLY A 63 -8.38 3.46 15.33
CA GLY A 63 -8.66 4.85 15.06
C GLY A 63 -9.63 5.41 16.07
N GLU A 64 -9.54 6.71 16.31
CA GLU A 64 -10.50 7.44 17.16
C GLU A 64 -11.66 7.95 16.31
N ARG A 65 -12.85 7.90 16.86
CA ARG A 65 -14.05 8.47 16.24
C ARG A 65 -14.49 9.67 17.05
N GLU A 66 -14.56 10.81 16.42
CA GLU A 66 -15.08 12.01 17.06
C GLU A 66 -16.60 11.88 17.23
N THR A 67 -17.06 11.85 18.50
CA THR A 67 -18.46 11.56 18.82
C THR A 67 -19.37 12.78 18.56
N HIS A 68 -18.79 13.99 18.41
CA HIS A 68 -19.55 15.22 18.23
C HIS A 68 -19.96 15.55 16.79
N GLN A 69 -19.40 14.85 15.79
CA GLN A 69 -19.77 15.00 14.36
C GLN A 69 -19.94 13.65 13.69
N PRO A 70 -21.03 12.92 13.98
CA PRO A 70 -21.24 11.57 13.44
C PRO A 70 -21.43 11.55 11.91
N GLU A 71 -21.75 12.67 11.28
CA GLU A 71 -21.92 12.76 9.82
C GLU A 71 -20.62 12.85 9.05
N LEU A 72 -19.53 13.31 9.68
CA LEU A 72 -18.17 13.24 9.16
C LEU A 72 -17.42 12.08 9.82
N ALA A 73 -17.92 10.88 9.68
CA ALA A 73 -17.28 9.67 10.20
C ALA A 73 -16.01 9.30 9.38
N ILE A 74 -15.11 10.24 9.24
CA ILE A 74 -13.72 9.97 8.88
C ILE A 74 -13.15 9.33 10.14
N LEU A 75 -12.78 8.07 10.07
CA LEU A 75 -11.93 7.44 11.07
C LEU A 75 -10.65 8.28 11.15
N THR A 76 -10.58 9.11 12.16
CA THR A 76 -9.34 9.83 12.42
C THR A 76 -8.35 8.79 12.95
N LEU A 77 -7.47 8.32 12.09
CA LEU A 77 -6.40 7.37 12.44
C LEU A 77 -5.34 8.01 13.35
N ILE A 78 -5.61 9.23 13.82
CA ILE A 78 -4.70 10.02 14.64
C ILE A 78 -5.11 9.85 16.09
N SER A 79 -4.30 9.09 16.84
CA SER A 79 -4.34 9.03 18.29
C SER A 79 -3.18 9.82 18.87
N SER A 80 -3.38 10.41 20.05
CA SER A 80 -2.29 11.07 20.74
C SER A 80 -1.31 10.03 21.31
N LEU A 81 -0.04 10.40 21.46
CA LEU A 81 0.96 9.51 22.09
C LEU A 81 0.54 9.02 23.49
N PRO A 82 -0.04 9.86 24.37
CA PRO A 82 -0.58 9.38 25.65
C PRO A 82 -1.69 8.33 25.46
N THR A 83 -2.65 8.56 24.58
CA THR A 83 -3.74 7.62 24.31
C THR A 83 -3.21 6.28 23.79
N TRP A 84 -2.18 6.32 22.91
CA TRP A 84 -1.50 5.12 22.43
C TRP A 84 -0.82 4.34 23.57
N ALA A 85 -0.17 5.04 24.50
CA ALA A 85 0.45 4.41 25.66
C ALA A 85 -0.58 3.74 26.56
N ASP A 86 -1.72 4.41 26.80
CA ASP A 86 -2.83 3.85 27.59
C ASP A 86 -3.43 2.61 26.94
N TYR A 87 -3.63 2.60 25.62
CA TYR A 87 -4.12 1.42 24.90
C TYR A 87 -3.15 0.25 25.01
N ARG A 88 -1.86 0.51 24.85
CA ARG A 88 -0.80 -0.50 24.98
C ARG A 88 -0.80 -1.12 26.37
N GLU A 89 -0.94 -0.33 27.44
CA GLU A 89 -0.90 -0.80 28.82
C GLU A 89 -2.16 -1.57 29.22
N GLN A 90 -3.32 -1.14 28.73
CA GLN A 90 -4.61 -1.72 29.09
C GLN A 90 -5.00 -2.93 28.25
N SER A 91 -4.43 -3.10 27.06
CA SER A 91 -4.76 -4.21 26.18
C SER A 91 -4.18 -5.53 26.65
N ARG A 92 -5.01 -6.57 26.64
CA ARG A 92 -4.61 -7.96 26.97
C ARG A 92 -4.74 -8.91 25.79
N THR A 93 -5.24 -8.45 24.66
CA THR A 93 -5.56 -9.28 23.50
C THR A 93 -4.59 -9.07 22.34
N LEU A 94 -3.91 -7.91 22.29
CA LEU A 94 -2.94 -7.57 21.26
C LEU A 94 -1.53 -7.85 21.76
N THR A 95 -0.74 -8.54 20.94
CA THR A 95 0.62 -8.96 21.27
C THR A 95 1.68 -7.98 20.76
N GLY A 96 1.38 -7.24 19.69
CA GLY A 96 2.25 -6.23 19.10
C GLY A 96 1.55 -4.89 19.01
N TRP A 97 2.30 -3.82 19.21
CA TRP A 97 1.79 -2.45 19.14
C TRP A 97 2.73 -1.61 18.31
N ALA A 98 2.18 -0.91 17.35
CA ALA A 98 2.92 0.01 16.51
C ALA A 98 2.11 1.28 16.27
N ALA A 99 2.79 2.40 16.20
CA ALA A 99 2.19 3.65 15.78
C ALA A 99 2.98 4.23 14.62
N PHE A 100 2.28 4.96 13.75
CA PHE A 100 2.88 5.65 12.63
C PHE A 100 2.22 7.00 12.41
N ASN A 101 2.98 7.92 11.85
CA ASN A 101 2.47 9.22 11.45
C ASN A 101 3.01 9.52 10.04
N PRO A 102 2.17 9.39 9.00
CA PRO A 102 2.57 9.68 7.64
C PRO A 102 2.72 11.18 7.43
N GLY A 103 3.62 11.56 6.53
CA GLY A 103 3.83 12.95 6.20
C GLY A 103 4.76 13.13 5.01
N PHE A 104 5.03 14.37 4.70
CA PHE A 104 6.01 14.77 3.70
C PHE A 104 7.10 15.58 4.37
N ARG A 105 8.34 15.33 3.96
CA ARG A 105 9.49 16.10 4.38
C ARG A 105 10.26 16.62 3.18
N SER A 106 11.00 17.68 3.37
CA SER A 106 11.86 18.26 2.35
C SER A 106 13.24 17.60 2.42
N LEU A 107 13.56 16.79 1.41
CA LEU A 107 14.91 16.21 1.27
C LEU A 107 15.83 17.21 0.58
N SER A 108 16.91 17.58 1.24
CA SER A 108 17.96 18.41 0.65
C SER A 108 18.77 17.62 -0.37
N THR A 109 18.92 18.15 -1.57
CA THR A 109 19.75 17.61 -2.65
C THR A 109 20.80 18.64 -3.02
N GLY A 110 21.85 18.24 -3.78
CA GLY A 110 22.88 19.17 -4.23
C GLY A 110 22.35 20.38 -5.03
N ASP A 111 21.19 20.21 -5.69
CA ASP A 111 20.56 21.21 -6.56
C ASP A 111 19.34 21.90 -5.93
N GLY A 112 19.07 21.65 -4.63
CA GLY A 112 17.93 22.25 -3.96
C GLY A 112 17.25 21.28 -2.98
N SER A 113 15.92 21.33 -2.90
CA SER A 113 15.17 20.38 -2.07
C SER A 113 13.96 19.85 -2.81
N VAL A 114 13.62 18.58 -2.51
CA VAL A 114 12.48 17.87 -3.10
C VAL A 114 11.59 17.29 -2.01
N PRO A 115 10.26 17.34 -2.17
CA PRO A 115 9.38 16.69 -1.23
C PRO A 115 9.49 15.16 -1.37
N VAL A 116 9.59 14.48 -0.23
CA VAL A 116 9.58 13.02 -0.14
C VAL A 116 8.53 12.58 0.86
N SER A 117 7.82 11.51 0.52
CA SER A 117 6.87 10.88 1.45
C SER A 117 7.65 10.17 2.55
N THR A 118 7.25 10.40 3.79
CA THR A 118 7.90 9.84 4.97
C THR A 118 6.85 9.33 5.96
N GLY A 119 7.26 8.44 6.87
CA GLY A 119 6.46 8.04 8.02
C GLY A 119 7.31 8.05 9.27
N ALA A 120 6.90 8.79 10.28
CA ALA A 120 7.45 8.63 11.61
C ALA A 120 6.79 7.43 12.27
N VAL A 121 7.60 6.48 12.74
CA VAL A 121 7.12 5.19 13.26
C VAL A 121 7.72 4.89 14.62
N THR A 122 7.01 4.11 15.42
CA THR A 122 7.59 3.51 16.65
C THR A 122 8.62 2.44 16.28
N PRO A 123 9.62 2.17 17.12
CA PRO A 123 10.64 1.14 16.84
C PRO A 123 10.06 -0.25 16.51
N SER A 124 9.01 -0.64 17.21
CA SER A 124 8.30 -1.92 17.04
C SER A 124 7.48 -2.02 15.76
N PHE A 125 7.37 -0.95 14.97
CA PHE A 125 6.49 -0.88 13.80
C PHE A 125 6.81 -1.96 12.75
N PHE A 126 8.04 -2.08 12.37
CA PHE A 126 8.48 -3.04 11.35
C PHE A 126 8.37 -4.48 11.83
N GLU A 127 8.69 -4.75 13.08
CA GLU A 127 8.53 -6.06 13.69
C GLU A 127 7.06 -6.46 13.78
N THR A 128 6.18 -5.55 14.23
CA THR A 128 4.73 -5.78 14.33
C THR A 128 4.10 -6.11 12.98
N LEU A 129 4.57 -5.50 11.90
CA LEU A 129 4.10 -5.75 10.54
C LEU A 129 4.84 -6.90 9.83
N GLY A 130 5.83 -7.52 10.48
CA GLY A 130 6.63 -8.57 9.89
C GLY A 130 7.51 -8.12 8.73
N ALA A 131 7.91 -6.86 8.71
CA ALA A 131 8.74 -6.30 7.66
C ALA A 131 10.18 -6.82 7.76
N ASN A 132 10.73 -7.22 6.61
CA ASN A 132 12.12 -7.63 6.48
C ASN A 132 12.96 -6.55 5.82
N THR A 133 14.26 -6.53 6.12
CA THR A 133 15.24 -5.68 5.45
C THR A 133 16.10 -6.50 4.50
N VAL A 134 16.46 -5.92 3.36
CA VAL A 134 17.44 -6.51 2.42
C VAL A 134 18.84 -6.00 2.67
N ARG A 135 18.96 -4.87 3.35
CA ARG A 135 20.21 -4.28 3.80
C ARG A 135 20.02 -3.71 5.20
N GLY A 136 21.04 -3.80 6.04
CA GLY A 136 21.02 -3.22 7.37
C GLY A 136 19.98 -3.83 8.31
N ARG A 137 19.35 -2.97 9.10
CA ARG A 137 18.39 -3.35 10.14
C ARG A 137 17.23 -2.35 10.25
N THR A 138 16.20 -2.71 11.00
CA THR A 138 15.16 -1.82 11.48
C THR A 138 15.55 -1.12 12.78
N PHE A 139 14.65 -0.32 13.34
CA PHE A 139 14.90 0.40 14.59
C PHE A 139 14.94 -0.55 15.78
N ALA A 140 15.86 -0.26 16.73
CA ALA A 140 15.87 -0.91 18.03
C ALA A 140 14.99 -0.13 19.03
N GLU A 141 14.39 -0.84 19.99
CA GLU A 141 13.48 -0.22 20.97
C GLU A 141 14.13 0.96 21.73
N ALA A 142 15.42 0.85 22.04
CA ALA A 142 16.17 1.89 22.72
C ALA A 142 16.38 3.18 21.89
N GLU A 143 16.16 3.13 20.58
CA GLU A 143 16.32 4.27 19.68
C GLU A 143 15.07 5.15 19.61
N GLY A 144 13.92 4.65 20.09
CA GLY A 144 12.64 5.36 20.09
C GLY A 144 12.43 6.35 21.24
N VAL A 145 13.49 6.73 21.94
CA VAL A 145 13.39 7.66 23.06
C VAL A 145 13.43 9.11 22.60
N PRO A 146 12.75 10.03 23.29
CA PRO A 146 12.84 11.46 23.01
C PRO A 146 14.29 11.95 23.02
N GLY A 147 14.71 12.65 21.96
CA GLY A 147 16.10 13.09 21.80
C GLY A 147 17.08 12.00 21.35
N GLY A 148 16.61 10.82 21.03
CA GLY A 148 17.41 9.74 20.48
C GLY A 148 17.99 10.03 19.09
N PRO A 149 18.75 9.10 18.51
CA PRO A 149 19.39 9.29 17.22
C PRO A 149 18.34 9.45 16.11
N LYS A 150 18.64 10.33 15.14
CA LYS A 150 17.81 10.50 13.95
C LYS A 150 18.20 9.48 12.92
N LEU A 151 17.40 8.44 12.80
CA LEU A 151 17.64 7.29 11.95
C LEU A 151 16.56 7.20 10.87
N ALA A 152 16.93 6.62 9.73
CA ALA A 152 16.02 6.39 8.62
C ALA A 152 16.14 4.96 8.09
N VAL A 153 15.00 4.38 7.72
CA VAL A 153 14.91 3.13 6.97
C VAL A 153 14.27 3.46 5.62
N LEU A 154 14.93 3.08 4.55
CA LEU A 154 14.50 3.38 3.19
C LEU A 154 13.51 2.32 2.68
N SER A 155 12.54 2.74 1.88
CA SER A 155 11.77 1.79 1.08
C SER A 155 12.63 1.26 -0.07
N TRP A 156 12.35 0.04 -0.53
CA TRP A 156 13.00 -0.55 -1.70
C TRP A 156 12.90 0.36 -2.93
N LYS A 157 11.71 0.89 -3.19
CA LYS A 157 11.46 1.77 -4.34
C LYS A 157 12.31 3.04 -4.30
N TYR A 158 12.41 3.67 -3.13
CA TYR A 158 13.22 4.87 -2.98
C TYR A 158 14.70 4.59 -3.23
N TRP A 159 15.23 3.51 -2.61
CA TRP A 159 16.63 3.11 -2.80
C TRP A 159 16.95 2.85 -4.27
N GLN A 160 16.15 2.03 -4.96
CA GLN A 160 16.34 1.72 -6.37
C GLN A 160 16.28 2.95 -7.27
N ALA A 161 15.36 3.87 -7.00
CA ALA A 161 15.15 5.04 -7.86
C ALA A 161 16.19 6.15 -7.66
N ARG A 162 16.80 6.25 -6.48
CA ARG A 162 17.65 7.38 -6.11
C ARG A 162 19.13 7.04 -5.96
N MET A 163 19.46 5.83 -5.56
CA MET A 163 20.84 5.41 -5.30
C MET A 163 21.29 4.30 -6.24
N GLY A 164 20.37 3.43 -6.65
CA GLY A 164 20.67 2.25 -7.46
C GLY A 164 21.05 1.02 -6.61
N PRO A 165 20.96 -0.19 -7.22
CA PRO A 165 21.15 -1.45 -6.50
C PRO A 165 22.62 -1.72 -6.10
N GLU A 166 23.57 -1.09 -6.77
CA GLU A 166 25.01 -1.27 -6.54
C GLU A 166 25.50 -0.45 -5.34
N ASP A 167 24.80 0.64 -5.00
CA ASP A 167 25.21 1.52 -3.92
C ASP A 167 24.72 1.00 -2.58
N ASP A 168 25.61 0.94 -1.60
CA ASP A 168 25.23 0.63 -0.22
C ASP A 168 24.80 1.91 0.51
N PRO A 169 23.51 2.05 0.82
CA PRO A 169 23.00 3.25 1.47
C PRO A 169 23.26 3.30 2.96
N ILE A 170 23.70 2.19 3.59
CA ILE A 170 23.85 2.09 5.04
C ILE A 170 24.95 3.03 5.53
N GLY A 171 24.65 3.83 6.56
CA GLY A 171 25.53 4.85 7.11
C GLY A 171 25.54 6.15 6.32
N SER A 172 24.86 6.24 5.18
CA SER A 172 24.68 7.52 4.48
C SER A 172 23.76 8.45 5.27
N VAL A 173 23.88 9.76 5.06
CA VAL A 173 23.09 10.76 5.75
C VAL A 173 22.14 11.45 4.79
N LEU A 174 20.85 11.42 5.11
CA LEU A 174 19.81 12.18 4.43
C LEU A 174 19.45 13.42 5.24
N THR A 175 19.46 14.58 4.62
CA THR A 175 19.01 15.82 5.29
C THR A 175 17.53 16.05 5.01
N LEU A 176 16.69 15.82 6.02
CA LEU A 176 15.24 15.99 5.94
C LEU A 176 14.82 17.20 6.79
N ASP A 177 14.16 18.18 6.17
CA ASP A 177 13.78 19.46 6.79
C ASP A 177 14.96 20.17 7.48
N GLY A 178 16.18 20.05 6.90
CA GLY A 178 17.40 20.62 7.46
C GLY A 178 18.06 19.79 8.57
N GLU A 179 17.52 18.65 8.94
CA GLU A 179 18.05 17.77 9.98
C GLU A 179 18.66 16.50 9.39
N PRO A 180 19.86 16.07 9.87
CA PRO A 180 20.51 14.87 9.36
C PRO A 180 19.90 13.60 9.96
N TYR A 181 19.61 12.63 9.09
CA TYR A 181 19.15 11.28 9.43
C TYR A 181 20.10 10.25 8.86
N GLU A 182 20.62 9.38 9.69
CA GLU A 182 21.47 8.27 9.26
C GLU A 182 20.62 7.12 8.72
N VAL A 183 20.96 6.60 7.56
CA VAL A 183 20.30 5.43 6.96
C VAL A 183 20.84 4.16 7.60
N ILE A 184 19.97 3.39 8.25
CA ILE A 184 20.33 2.15 8.95
C ILE A 184 19.79 0.89 8.29
N GLY A 185 18.86 1.01 7.34
CA GLY A 185 18.27 -0.14 6.68
C GLY A 185 17.54 0.19 5.40
N VAL A 186 17.31 -0.86 4.61
CA VAL A 186 16.47 -0.85 3.40
C VAL A 186 15.48 -1.99 3.51
N LEU A 187 14.20 -1.68 3.37
CA LEU A 187 13.11 -2.66 3.41
C LEU A 187 13.15 -3.59 2.20
N ALA A 188 12.61 -4.78 2.37
CA ALA A 188 12.46 -5.74 1.28
C ALA A 188 11.52 -5.22 0.19
N GLU A 189 11.76 -5.71 -1.03
CA GLU A 189 10.84 -5.47 -2.15
C GLU A 189 9.43 -5.97 -1.80
N GLY A 190 8.42 -5.18 -2.16
CA GLY A 190 7.02 -5.52 -1.90
C GLY A 190 6.49 -5.05 -0.55
N PHE A 191 7.34 -4.63 0.40
CA PHE A 191 6.84 -3.96 1.59
C PHE A 191 6.45 -2.53 1.22
N GLU A 192 5.15 -2.32 1.14
CA GLU A 192 4.55 -1.00 0.95
C GLU A 192 3.69 -0.72 2.18
N PHE A 193 3.96 0.41 2.81
CA PHE A 193 3.07 0.88 3.84
C PHE A 193 1.91 1.60 3.15
N ILE A 194 0.75 0.97 3.17
CA ILE A 194 -0.48 1.54 2.62
C ILE A 194 -1.07 2.42 3.72
N VAL A 195 -0.95 3.73 3.55
CA VAL A 195 -1.78 4.68 4.30
C VAL A 195 -3.15 4.63 3.61
N PRO A 196 -4.23 4.30 4.32
CA PRO A 196 -5.58 4.49 3.77
C PRO A 196 -5.75 5.98 3.45
N ASP A 197 -6.13 6.27 2.21
CA ASP A 197 -6.53 7.62 1.76
C ASP A 197 -7.80 8.08 2.49
#